data_0e6d46555a00fadee4fe698da0fddefc
#
_entry.id   0e6d46555a00fadee4fe698da0fddefc
#
_cell.length_a   1.000
_cell.length_b   1.000
_cell.length_c   1.000
_cell.angle_alpha   90.00
_cell.angle_beta   90.00
_cell.angle_gamma   90.00
#
_symmetry.space_group_name_H-M   'P 1'
#
loop_
_entity.id
_entity.type
_entity.pdbx_description
1 polymer ?
#
loop_
_entity_poly.entity_id
_entity_poly.type
_entity_poly.pdbx_seq_one_letter_code
_entity_poly.pdbx_strand_id
1 'polypeptide(L)'
;MDALKKMKDFKPNRIVCLTEETVETLYLLGEQDRIVGVTGYAVRPPEVRKEKVRVGAFTSADIPKILALNPDLVLTFSDLQADIAAELILKGIDVHAFNQRSVEGILSMISMIGSLVGANRKAEKLIADYTKKLETLRKKKTEVLKVYIEEWDEPLISGILWFSELVQIAGGKDVFSDKSKNIDAKSRILKSDEVIKANPDVI
;
A
#
# COMPACT_ATOMS: atom_id res chain seq x y z
N MET A 1 17.92 -25.29 -29.54
CA MET A 1 17.93 -25.64 -28.11
C MET A 1 18.67 -24.61 -27.22
N ASP A 2 19.38 -23.65 -27.81
CA ASP A 2 20.17 -22.65 -27.02
C ASP A 2 19.41 -21.38 -26.60
N ALA A 3 18.32 -21.05 -27.29
CA ALA A 3 17.49 -19.89 -26.94
C ALA A 3 16.74 -20.05 -25.59
N LEU A 4 16.31 -21.28 -25.27
CA LEU A 4 15.62 -21.56 -24.00
C LEU A 4 16.57 -21.58 -22.79
N LYS A 5 17.85 -21.88 -23.00
CA LYS A 5 18.87 -21.79 -21.93
C LYS A 5 19.27 -20.35 -21.59
N LYS A 6 19.01 -19.39 -22.48
CA LYS A 6 19.19 -17.94 -22.26
C LYS A 6 17.98 -17.25 -21.63
N MET A 7 16.85 -17.92 -21.50
CA MET A 7 15.67 -17.40 -20.80
C MET A 7 15.93 -17.42 -19.29
N LYS A 8 16.86 -16.59 -18.87
CA LYS A 8 17.14 -16.31 -17.46
C LYS A 8 16.16 -15.27 -16.97
N ASP A 9 15.39 -15.63 -15.96
CA ASP A 9 14.62 -14.73 -15.12
C ASP A 9 13.45 -13.99 -15.80
N PHE A 10 12.25 -14.57 -15.70
CA PHE A 10 10.99 -13.93 -16.09
C PHE A 10 10.46 -12.91 -15.06
N LYS A 11 11.32 -12.45 -14.16
CA LYS A 11 10.94 -11.48 -13.13
C LYS A 11 10.97 -10.09 -13.72
N PRO A 12 10.02 -9.21 -13.33
CA PRO A 12 10.04 -7.83 -13.75
C PRO A 12 11.33 -7.14 -13.27
N ASN A 13 11.98 -6.41 -14.18
CA ASN A 13 13.24 -5.70 -13.93
C ASN A 13 13.07 -4.18 -14.00
N ARG A 14 11.96 -3.71 -14.54
CA ARG A 14 11.64 -2.29 -14.72
C ARG A 14 10.25 -1.99 -14.21
N ILE A 15 10.16 -1.77 -12.90
CA ILE A 15 8.89 -1.63 -12.19
C ILE A 15 8.58 -0.15 -11.99
N VAL A 16 7.36 0.27 -12.33
CA VAL A 16 6.79 1.55 -11.92
C VAL A 16 5.82 1.31 -10.77
N CYS A 17 6.00 2.05 -9.68
CA CYS A 17 5.17 1.97 -8.50
C CYS A 17 4.31 3.24 -8.39
N LEU A 18 2.99 3.12 -8.57
CA LEU A 18 2.06 4.23 -8.48
C LEU A 18 1.55 4.47 -7.07
N THR A 19 2.04 3.70 -6.09
CA THR A 19 1.72 3.83 -4.68
C THR A 19 2.96 3.73 -3.80
N GLU A 20 2.87 4.33 -2.61
CA GLU A 20 4.00 4.43 -1.67
C GLU A 20 4.38 3.07 -1.07
N GLU A 21 3.38 2.27 -0.69
CA GLU A 21 3.58 0.99 -0.01
C GLU A 21 4.31 -0.04 -0.89
N THR A 22 4.10 0.00 -2.20
CA THR A 22 4.81 -0.88 -3.14
C THR A 22 6.27 -0.48 -3.27
N VAL A 23 6.56 0.83 -3.25
CA VAL A 23 7.93 1.37 -3.22
C VAL A 23 8.65 0.93 -1.95
N GLU A 24 8.08 1.23 -0.78
CA GLU A 24 8.69 0.88 0.51
C GLU A 24 8.94 -0.63 0.62
N THR A 25 7.97 -1.45 0.18
CA THR A 25 8.12 -2.91 0.20
C THR A 25 9.31 -3.37 -0.65
N LEU A 26 9.47 -2.87 -1.88
CA LEU A 26 10.60 -3.23 -2.74
C LEU A 26 11.95 -2.81 -2.14
N TYR A 27 12.02 -1.64 -1.48
CA TYR A 27 13.23 -1.24 -0.74
C TYR A 27 13.51 -2.18 0.44
N LEU A 28 12.50 -2.53 1.23
CA LEU A 28 12.65 -3.46 2.36
C LEU A 28 13.07 -4.88 1.91
N LEU A 29 12.69 -5.28 0.71
CA LEU A 29 13.12 -6.53 0.09
C LEU A 29 14.50 -6.44 -0.56
N GLY A 30 15.12 -5.23 -0.65
CA GLY A 30 16.39 -5.00 -1.33
C GLY A 30 16.31 -5.17 -2.84
N GLU A 31 15.16 -4.83 -3.43
CA GLU A 31 14.86 -4.92 -4.87
C GLU A 31 14.61 -3.52 -5.49
N GLN A 32 15.09 -2.45 -4.82
CA GLN A 32 14.94 -1.06 -5.23
C GLN A 32 15.53 -0.75 -6.62
N ASP A 33 16.54 -1.50 -7.07
CA ASP A 33 17.17 -1.28 -8.37
C ASP A 33 16.22 -1.59 -9.53
N ARG A 34 15.18 -2.36 -9.30
CA ARG A 34 14.12 -2.63 -10.27
C ARG A 34 13.14 -1.47 -10.44
N ILE A 35 13.10 -0.53 -9.49
CA ILE A 35 12.17 0.61 -9.55
C ILE A 35 12.72 1.65 -10.51
N VAL A 36 11.98 1.90 -11.60
CA VAL A 36 12.32 2.91 -12.62
C VAL A 36 11.46 4.17 -12.52
N GLY A 37 10.31 4.10 -11.86
CA GLY A 37 9.41 5.23 -11.65
C GLY A 37 8.55 5.08 -10.43
N VAL A 38 8.19 6.19 -9.79
CA VAL A 38 7.42 6.20 -8.54
C VAL A 38 6.36 7.30 -8.53
N THR A 39 5.31 7.12 -7.72
CA THR A 39 4.39 8.20 -7.36
C THR A 39 5.10 9.36 -6.67
N GLY A 40 4.59 10.57 -6.84
CA GLY A 40 5.10 11.75 -6.14
C GLY A 40 4.97 11.69 -4.61
N TYR A 41 4.12 10.81 -4.09
CA TYR A 41 3.92 10.59 -2.66
C TYR A 41 4.92 9.60 -2.03
N ALA A 42 5.72 8.91 -2.82
CA ALA A 42 6.76 8.03 -2.29
C ALA A 42 7.82 8.85 -1.55
N VAL A 43 7.85 8.70 -0.23
CA VAL A 43 8.73 9.44 0.69
C VAL A 43 9.59 8.52 1.54
N ARG A 44 9.29 7.24 1.55
CA ARG A 44 10.03 6.21 2.29
C ARG A 44 10.58 5.12 1.37
N PRO A 45 11.89 4.80 1.55
CA PRO A 45 12.84 5.54 2.38
C PRO A 45 13.17 6.92 1.77
N PRO A 46 13.79 7.85 2.52
CA PRO A 46 14.02 9.22 2.06
C PRO A 46 14.82 9.32 0.75
N GLU A 47 15.66 8.34 0.45
CA GLU A 47 16.50 8.25 -0.74
C GLU A 47 15.66 8.21 -2.03
N VAL A 48 14.46 7.64 -1.98
CA VAL A 48 13.58 7.46 -3.15
C VAL A 48 13.33 8.78 -3.89
N ARG A 49 13.22 9.89 -3.15
CA ARG A 49 12.98 11.21 -3.73
C ARG A 49 14.13 11.72 -4.60
N LYS A 50 15.35 11.25 -4.35
CA LYS A 50 16.56 11.63 -5.08
C LYS A 50 16.88 10.65 -6.20
N GLU A 51 16.57 9.37 -6.01
CA GLU A 51 17.00 8.28 -6.86
C GLU A 51 16.00 7.93 -7.96
N LYS A 52 14.70 8.18 -7.72
CA LYS A 52 13.65 7.66 -8.61
C LYS A 52 12.89 8.76 -9.34
N VAL A 53 12.52 8.45 -10.59
CA VAL A 53 11.75 9.37 -11.45
C VAL A 53 10.31 9.42 -10.97
N ARG A 54 9.78 10.62 -10.72
CA ARG A 54 8.36 10.80 -10.38
C ARG A 54 7.51 10.78 -11.64
N VAL A 55 6.45 9.97 -11.65
CA VAL A 55 5.60 9.73 -12.80
C VAL A 55 4.13 10.13 -12.61
N GLY A 56 3.82 10.81 -11.54
CA GLY A 56 2.47 11.28 -11.25
C GLY A 56 2.22 11.49 -9.76
N ALA A 57 0.95 11.68 -9.40
CA ALA A 57 0.45 11.71 -8.03
C ALA A 57 -0.34 10.42 -7.75
N PHE A 58 -1.12 10.37 -6.64
CA PHE A 58 -1.86 9.16 -6.28
C PHE A 58 -3.02 8.89 -7.24
N THR A 59 -3.78 9.92 -7.63
CA THR A 59 -4.95 9.80 -8.52
C THR A 59 -4.67 10.23 -9.96
N SER A 60 -3.41 10.52 -10.31
CA SER A 60 -3.02 10.92 -11.66
C SER A 60 -1.66 10.34 -12.03
N ALA A 61 -1.49 9.99 -13.30
CA ALA A 61 -0.26 9.45 -13.83
C ALA A 61 0.11 10.14 -15.15
N ASP A 62 1.40 10.41 -15.34
CA ASP A 62 1.97 10.88 -16.59
C ASP A 62 2.27 9.65 -17.47
N ILE A 63 1.26 9.19 -18.20
CA ILE A 63 1.36 7.98 -19.03
C ILE A 63 2.50 8.08 -20.05
N PRO A 64 2.70 9.17 -20.81
CA PRO A 64 3.85 9.31 -21.70
C PRO A 64 5.21 9.10 -20.98
N LYS A 65 5.33 9.66 -19.78
CA LYS A 65 6.54 9.54 -18.98
C LYS A 65 6.75 8.11 -18.47
N ILE A 66 5.68 7.43 -18.06
CA ILE A 66 5.72 6.01 -17.68
C ILE A 66 6.21 5.18 -18.86
N LEU A 67 5.63 5.36 -20.04
CA LEU A 67 6.00 4.61 -21.26
C LEU A 67 7.45 4.86 -21.65
N ALA A 68 7.96 6.10 -21.53
CA ALA A 68 9.36 6.45 -21.80
C ALA A 68 10.36 5.71 -20.89
N LEU A 69 9.92 5.26 -19.71
CA LEU A 69 10.72 4.43 -18.80
C LEU A 69 10.77 2.96 -19.23
N ASN A 70 10.03 2.55 -20.26
CA ASN A 70 9.92 1.16 -20.73
C ASN A 70 9.72 0.16 -19.58
N PRO A 71 8.66 0.30 -18.78
CA PRO A 71 8.40 -0.64 -17.68
C PRO A 71 7.96 -1.99 -18.22
N ASP A 72 8.33 -3.05 -17.52
CA ASP A 72 7.81 -4.41 -17.73
C ASP A 72 6.71 -4.78 -16.71
N LEU A 73 6.50 -3.93 -15.69
CA LEU A 73 5.40 -4.05 -14.73
C LEU A 73 5.06 -2.69 -14.14
N VAL A 74 3.76 -2.41 -13.99
CA VAL A 74 3.26 -1.28 -13.20
C VAL A 74 2.43 -1.80 -12.03
N LEU A 75 2.76 -1.33 -10.82
CA LEU A 75 2.02 -1.63 -9.60
C LEU A 75 1.08 -0.48 -9.28
N THR A 76 -0.21 -0.78 -9.14
CA THR A 76 -1.29 0.18 -8.86
C THR A 76 -2.07 -0.22 -7.60
N PHE A 77 -3.01 0.64 -7.18
CA PHE A 77 -3.85 0.38 -6.02
C PHE A 77 -5.29 0.81 -6.25
N SER A 78 -6.22 -0.10 -5.94
CA SER A 78 -7.67 0.10 -5.83
C SER A 78 -8.39 0.67 -7.07
N ASP A 79 -9.66 0.93 -6.87
CA ASP A 79 -10.57 1.59 -7.82
C ASP A 79 -10.13 3.03 -8.16
N LEU A 80 -9.43 3.70 -7.24
CA LEU A 80 -8.95 5.07 -7.45
C LEU A 80 -7.94 5.19 -8.61
N GLN A 81 -7.28 4.10 -8.99
CA GLN A 81 -6.34 4.04 -10.11
C GLN A 81 -6.84 3.15 -11.27
N ALA A 82 -8.14 2.79 -11.28
CA ALA A 82 -8.70 1.89 -12.29
C ALA A 82 -8.54 2.43 -13.72
N ASP A 83 -8.81 3.70 -13.94
CA ASP A 83 -8.68 4.32 -15.27
C ASP A 83 -7.22 4.37 -15.72
N ILE A 84 -6.28 4.66 -14.82
CA ILE A 84 -4.84 4.62 -15.08
C ILE A 84 -4.41 3.20 -15.48
N ALA A 85 -4.86 2.20 -14.73
CA ALA A 85 -4.57 0.80 -15.01
C ALA A 85 -5.11 0.38 -16.38
N ALA A 86 -6.37 0.76 -16.71
CA ALA A 86 -6.99 0.48 -17.99
C ALA A 86 -6.19 1.10 -19.15
N GLU A 87 -5.78 2.36 -19.03
CA GLU A 87 -4.98 3.03 -20.06
C GLU A 87 -3.63 2.33 -20.27
N LEU A 88 -2.92 1.95 -19.20
CA LEU A 88 -1.65 1.25 -19.29
C LEU A 88 -1.79 -0.13 -19.96
N ILE A 89 -2.86 -0.87 -19.62
CA ILE A 89 -3.18 -2.16 -20.25
C ILE A 89 -3.41 -1.99 -21.76
N LEU A 90 -4.14 -0.94 -22.18
CA LEU A 90 -4.36 -0.62 -23.60
C LEU A 90 -3.06 -0.26 -24.34
N LYS A 91 -2.02 0.17 -23.62
CA LYS A 91 -0.67 0.41 -24.15
C LYS A 91 0.23 -0.83 -24.14
N GLY A 92 -0.29 -1.99 -23.72
CA GLY A 92 0.44 -3.26 -23.70
C GLY A 92 1.37 -3.42 -22.49
N ILE A 93 1.15 -2.68 -21.42
CA ILE A 93 1.93 -2.77 -20.18
C ILE A 93 1.26 -3.77 -19.23
N ASP A 94 2.05 -4.64 -18.62
CA ASP A 94 1.57 -5.51 -17.54
C ASP A 94 1.29 -4.67 -16.29
N VAL A 95 0.08 -4.83 -15.74
CA VAL A 95 -0.36 -4.09 -14.55
C VAL A 95 -0.82 -5.07 -13.49
N HIS A 96 -0.35 -4.87 -12.27
CA HIS A 96 -0.89 -5.54 -11.09
C HIS A 96 -1.52 -4.51 -10.14
N ALA A 97 -2.83 -4.62 -9.92
CA ALA A 97 -3.56 -3.76 -9.02
C ALA A 97 -3.72 -4.45 -7.65
N PHE A 98 -3.14 -3.86 -6.62
CA PHE A 98 -3.38 -4.25 -5.24
C PHE A 98 -4.65 -3.60 -4.70
N ASN A 99 -5.26 -4.22 -3.70
CA ASN A 99 -6.46 -3.69 -3.04
C ASN A 99 -6.52 -4.11 -1.56
N GLN A 100 -5.39 -4.01 -0.88
CA GLN A 100 -5.27 -4.36 0.54
C GLN A 100 -6.05 -3.38 1.40
N ARG A 101 -6.94 -3.89 2.24
CA ARG A 101 -7.77 -3.09 3.15
C ARG A 101 -7.60 -3.51 4.61
N SER A 102 -6.95 -4.63 4.89
CA SER A 102 -6.72 -5.19 6.21
C SER A 102 -5.23 -5.39 6.48
N VAL A 103 -4.86 -5.61 7.71
CA VAL A 103 -3.48 -5.98 8.10
C VAL A 103 -3.06 -7.27 7.39
N GLU A 104 -3.94 -8.27 7.32
CA GLU A 104 -3.70 -9.49 6.57
C GLU A 104 -3.48 -9.21 5.07
N GLY A 105 -4.29 -8.33 4.48
CA GLY A 105 -4.14 -7.90 3.08
C GLY A 105 -2.79 -7.23 2.82
N ILE A 106 -2.28 -6.42 3.76
CA ILE A 106 -0.95 -5.81 3.67
C ILE A 106 0.14 -6.89 3.69
N LEU A 107 0.06 -7.88 4.59
CA LEU A 107 1.02 -8.98 4.63
C LEU A 107 0.96 -9.84 3.36
N SER A 108 -0.24 -10.06 2.81
CA SER A 108 -0.44 -10.74 1.53
C SER A 108 0.19 -9.97 0.36
N MET A 109 0.04 -8.64 0.31
CA MET A 109 0.69 -7.78 -0.68
C MET A 109 2.22 -7.93 -0.63
N ILE A 110 2.83 -7.91 0.57
CA ILE A 110 4.27 -8.11 0.75
C ILE A 110 4.71 -9.47 0.20
N SER A 111 3.95 -10.54 0.49
CA SER A 111 4.20 -11.88 -0.03
C SER A 111 4.14 -11.92 -1.55
N MET A 112 3.13 -11.29 -2.14
CA MET A 112 2.94 -11.25 -3.59
C MET A 112 4.06 -10.46 -4.28
N ILE A 113 4.43 -9.29 -3.77
CA ILE A 113 5.58 -8.52 -4.30
C ILE A 113 6.85 -9.37 -4.22
N GLY A 114 7.09 -10.04 -3.09
CA GLY A 114 8.22 -10.94 -2.95
C GLY A 114 8.26 -12.04 -4.02
N SER A 115 7.10 -12.59 -4.36
CA SER A 115 6.97 -13.61 -5.40
C SER A 115 7.21 -13.04 -6.81
N LEU A 116 6.65 -11.88 -7.12
CA LEU A 116 6.83 -11.20 -8.41
C LEU A 116 8.31 -10.92 -8.72
N VAL A 117 9.07 -10.49 -7.71
CA VAL A 117 10.50 -10.16 -7.89
C VAL A 117 11.44 -11.30 -7.50
N GLY A 118 10.92 -12.46 -7.08
CA GLY A 118 11.71 -13.63 -6.66
C GLY A 118 12.44 -13.47 -5.34
N ALA A 119 11.94 -12.59 -4.47
CA ALA A 119 12.48 -12.32 -3.13
C ALA A 119 11.67 -13.03 -2.01
N ASN A 120 11.09 -14.22 -2.30
CA ASN A 120 10.17 -14.93 -1.38
C ASN A 120 10.69 -15.06 0.04
N ARG A 121 11.94 -15.52 0.22
CA ARG A 121 12.53 -15.68 1.56
C ARG A 121 12.65 -14.38 2.34
N LYS A 122 12.94 -13.27 1.65
CA LYS A 122 13.00 -11.94 2.27
C LYS A 122 11.60 -11.47 2.67
N ALA A 123 10.60 -11.69 1.82
CA ALA A 123 9.21 -11.37 2.11
C ALA A 123 8.68 -12.20 3.30
N GLU A 124 8.91 -13.51 3.33
CA GLU A 124 8.55 -14.38 4.45
C GLU A 124 9.15 -13.90 5.78
N LYS A 125 10.44 -13.53 5.77
CA LYS A 125 11.11 -12.98 6.94
C LYS A 125 10.47 -11.67 7.39
N LEU A 126 10.23 -10.74 6.47
CA LEU A 126 9.62 -9.44 6.76
C LEU A 126 8.22 -9.61 7.36
N ILE A 127 7.40 -10.51 6.80
CA ILE A 127 6.08 -10.86 7.30
C ILE A 127 6.17 -11.46 8.71
N ALA A 128 7.08 -12.39 8.95
CA ALA A 128 7.29 -13.00 10.27
C ALA A 128 7.70 -11.94 11.31
N ASP A 129 8.60 -11.02 10.95
CA ASP A 129 9.04 -9.93 11.83
C ASP A 129 7.87 -8.98 12.17
N TYR A 130 7.01 -8.64 11.21
CA TYR A 130 5.82 -7.81 11.46
C TYR A 130 4.78 -8.55 12.30
N THR A 131 4.48 -9.80 11.99
CA THR A 131 3.55 -10.63 12.77
C THR A 131 3.98 -10.72 14.23
N LYS A 132 5.27 -10.96 14.50
CA LYS A 132 5.83 -10.98 15.85
C LYS A 132 5.67 -9.65 16.58
N LYS A 133 5.86 -8.51 15.88
CA LYS A 133 5.65 -7.18 16.48
C LYS A 133 4.18 -6.98 16.85
N LEU A 134 3.25 -7.33 15.96
CA LEU A 134 1.81 -7.23 16.21
C LEU A 134 1.37 -8.10 17.38
N GLU A 135 1.86 -9.34 17.48
CA GLU A 135 1.59 -10.22 18.62
C GLU A 135 2.15 -9.67 19.94
N THR A 136 3.31 -9.03 19.90
CA THR A 136 3.91 -8.40 21.08
C THR A 136 3.06 -7.24 21.59
N LEU A 137 2.51 -6.43 20.67
CA LEU A 137 1.59 -5.34 21.02
C LEU A 137 0.29 -5.88 21.63
N ARG A 138 -0.29 -6.91 21.03
CA ARG A 138 -1.55 -7.55 21.49
C ARG A 138 -1.46 -8.08 22.93
N LYS A 139 -0.27 -8.50 23.38
CA LYS A 139 -0.04 -9.02 24.74
C LYS A 139 0.03 -7.92 25.80
N LYS A 140 0.22 -6.66 25.42
CA LYS A 140 0.26 -5.55 26.38
C LYS A 140 -1.17 -5.26 26.85
N LYS A 141 -1.43 -5.46 28.15
CA LYS A 141 -2.68 -5.01 28.76
C LYS A 141 -2.57 -3.49 28.96
N THR A 142 -3.45 -2.75 28.31
CA THR A 142 -3.57 -1.30 28.45
C THR A 142 -5.00 -0.95 28.81
N GLU A 143 -5.21 0.25 29.35
CA GLU A 143 -6.54 0.83 29.42
C GLU A 143 -7.14 0.92 28.02
N VAL A 144 -8.41 0.53 27.85
CA VAL A 144 -9.08 0.55 26.54
C VAL A 144 -9.52 1.98 26.26
N LEU A 145 -8.68 2.72 25.53
CA LEU A 145 -9.00 4.05 25.05
C LEU A 145 -9.91 3.99 23.83
N LYS A 146 -10.86 4.92 23.78
CA LYS A 146 -11.68 5.18 22.59
C LYS A 146 -10.88 6.06 21.64
N VAL A 147 -10.65 5.57 20.43
CA VAL A 147 -9.81 6.22 19.41
C VAL A 147 -10.68 6.62 18.23
N TYR A 148 -10.57 7.85 17.79
CA TYR A 148 -11.03 8.30 16.49
C TYR A 148 -9.83 8.41 15.55
N ILE A 149 -9.94 7.80 14.37
CA ILE A 149 -8.93 7.90 13.32
C ILE A 149 -9.52 8.75 12.20
N GLU A 150 -8.88 9.86 11.90
CA GLU A 150 -9.20 10.74 10.79
C GLU A 150 -8.25 10.46 9.62
N GLU A 151 -8.82 9.97 8.50
CA GLU A 151 -8.06 9.75 7.26
C GLU A 151 -8.00 11.02 6.41
N TRP A 152 -9.05 11.83 6.49
CA TRP A 152 -9.18 13.09 5.76
C TRP A 152 -10.08 14.07 6.54
N ASP A 153 -9.79 15.37 6.41
CA ASP A 153 -10.39 16.43 7.23
C ASP A 153 -11.61 17.13 6.57
N GLU A 154 -11.67 17.23 5.25
CA GLU A 154 -12.77 17.91 4.56
C GLU A 154 -13.15 17.20 3.25
N PRO A 155 -14.24 16.40 3.26
CA PRO A 155 -15.09 16.06 4.42
C PRO A 155 -14.35 15.14 5.41
N LEU A 156 -14.79 15.12 6.68
CA LEU A 156 -14.25 14.18 7.67
C LEU A 156 -14.45 12.73 7.19
N ILE A 157 -13.35 11.98 7.05
CA ILE A 157 -13.39 10.58 6.66
C ILE A 157 -12.73 9.74 7.75
N SER A 158 -13.48 8.78 8.30
CA SER A 158 -12.92 7.86 9.31
C SER A 158 -11.91 6.89 8.71
N GLY A 159 -11.06 6.33 9.56
CA GLY A 159 -9.98 5.44 9.17
C GLY A 159 -10.45 4.19 8.42
N ILE A 160 -9.59 3.67 7.57
CA ILE A 160 -9.73 2.43 6.82
C ILE A 160 -9.54 1.20 7.76
N LEU A 161 -10.00 0.03 7.34
CA LEU A 161 -10.05 -1.19 8.15
C LEU A 161 -8.70 -1.56 8.79
N TRP A 162 -7.60 -1.58 8.04
CA TRP A 162 -6.30 -1.96 8.60
C TRP A 162 -5.85 -1.04 9.75
N PHE A 163 -6.25 0.23 9.71
CA PHE A 163 -5.97 1.18 10.77
C PHE A 163 -6.79 0.87 12.03
N SER A 164 -8.10 0.59 11.84
CA SER A 164 -8.99 0.13 12.93
C SER A 164 -8.48 -1.17 13.57
N GLU A 165 -7.98 -2.12 12.76
CA GLU A 165 -7.35 -3.35 13.24
C GLU A 165 -6.07 -3.08 14.06
N LEU A 166 -5.24 -2.13 13.66
CA LEU A 166 -4.04 -1.75 14.42
C LEU A 166 -4.39 -1.11 15.76
N VAL A 167 -5.44 -0.28 15.82
CA VAL A 167 -5.95 0.25 17.08
C VAL A 167 -6.38 -0.88 18.02
N GLN A 168 -7.13 -1.86 17.51
CA GLN A 168 -7.54 -3.02 18.31
C GLN A 168 -6.36 -3.89 18.77
N ILE A 169 -5.37 -4.09 17.89
CA ILE A 169 -4.14 -4.82 18.24
C ILE A 169 -3.35 -4.08 19.34
N ALA A 170 -3.35 -2.76 19.30
CA ALA A 170 -2.73 -1.93 20.34
C ALA A 170 -3.54 -1.87 21.64
N GLY A 171 -4.74 -2.47 21.71
CA GLY A 171 -5.59 -2.52 22.88
C GLY A 171 -6.61 -1.38 22.98
N GLY A 172 -6.71 -0.50 21.98
CA GLY A 172 -7.71 0.55 21.89
C GLY A 172 -9.02 0.07 21.26
N LYS A 173 -9.98 0.98 21.20
CA LYS A 173 -11.29 0.78 20.54
C LYS A 173 -11.51 1.91 19.54
N ASP A 174 -11.50 1.59 18.24
CA ASP A 174 -11.93 2.53 17.22
C ASP A 174 -13.43 2.78 17.35
N VAL A 175 -13.82 4.04 17.55
CA VAL A 175 -15.20 4.45 17.77
C VAL A 175 -16.05 4.35 16.50
N PHE A 176 -15.41 4.25 15.32
CA PHE A 176 -16.06 4.08 14.03
C PHE A 176 -15.65 2.78 13.32
N SER A 177 -15.29 1.75 14.06
CA SER A 177 -14.86 0.45 13.53
C SER A 177 -15.86 -0.19 12.55
N ASP A 178 -17.15 0.08 12.68
CA ASP A 178 -18.15 -0.43 11.72
C ASP A 178 -18.06 0.32 10.37
N LYS A 179 -17.77 1.61 10.39
CA LYS A 179 -17.57 2.38 9.15
C LYS A 179 -16.27 1.98 8.45
N SER A 180 -15.22 1.63 9.19
CA SER A 180 -13.91 1.22 8.62
C SER A 180 -14.00 0.01 7.70
N LYS A 181 -15.04 -0.82 7.82
CA LYS A 181 -15.30 -1.98 6.97
C LYS A 181 -15.78 -1.61 5.56
N ASN A 182 -16.24 -0.38 5.35
CA ASN A 182 -16.67 0.08 4.03
C ASN A 182 -15.44 0.31 3.13
N ILE A 183 -15.52 -0.19 1.90
CA ILE A 183 -14.42 -0.17 0.95
C ILE A 183 -14.15 1.26 0.47
N ASP A 184 -15.19 2.00 0.13
CA ASP A 184 -15.08 3.34 -0.43
C ASP A 184 -15.00 4.42 0.66
N ALA A 185 -14.31 5.51 0.35
CA ALA A 185 -14.15 6.64 1.27
C ALA A 185 -15.47 7.37 1.55
N LYS A 186 -16.39 7.43 0.56
CA LYS A 186 -17.67 8.13 0.71
C LYS A 186 -18.54 7.52 1.79
N SER A 187 -18.53 6.19 1.92
CA SER A 187 -19.27 5.47 2.96
C SER A 187 -18.68 5.62 4.36
N ARG A 188 -17.48 6.20 4.47
CA ARG A 188 -16.77 6.48 5.73
C ARG A 188 -16.81 7.95 6.13
N ILE A 189 -17.53 8.80 5.37
CA ILE A 189 -17.73 10.21 5.70
C ILE A 189 -18.51 10.33 7.01
N LEU A 190 -18.07 11.28 7.84
CA LEU A 190 -18.63 11.60 9.13
C LEU A 190 -19.08 13.06 9.17
N LYS A 191 -20.03 13.34 10.06
CA LYS A 191 -20.34 14.70 10.52
C LYS A 191 -19.61 14.97 11.83
N SER A 192 -19.22 16.23 12.07
CA SER A 192 -18.56 16.62 13.32
C SER A 192 -19.36 16.22 14.57
N ASP A 193 -20.69 16.31 14.51
CA ASP A 193 -21.55 15.91 15.62
C ASP A 193 -21.46 14.40 15.96
N GLU A 194 -21.21 13.55 14.95
CA GLU A 194 -21.00 12.11 15.18
C GLU A 194 -19.70 11.87 15.96
N VAL A 195 -18.63 12.60 15.63
CA VAL A 195 -17.35 12.51 16.35
C VAL A 195 -17.47 13.02 17.78
N ILE A 196 -18.12 14.19 17.98
CA ILE A 196 -18.35 14.75 19.30
C ILE A 196 -19.19 13.77 20.15
N LYS A 197 -20.27 13.21 19.60
CA LYS A 197 -21.12 12.25 20.29
C LYS A 197 -20.41 10.96 20.66
N ALA A 198 -19.49 10.48 19.82
CA ALA A 198 -18.68 9.31 20.08
C ALA A 198 -17.71 9.53 21.25
N ASN A 199 -17.37 10.78 21.53
CA ASN A 199 -16.51 11.21 22.63
C ASN A 199 -15.21 10.37 22.73
N PRO A 200 -14.32 10.44 21.73
CA PRO A 200 -13.07 9.69 21.74
C PRO A 200 -12.13 10.26 22.83
N ASP A 201 -11.29 9.38 23.39
CA ASP A 201 -10.21 9.76 24.32
C ASP A 201 -8.96 10.23 23.57
N VAL A 202 -8.82 9.78 22.30
CA VAL A 202 -7.68 10.09 21.42
C VAL A 202 -8.20 10.31 19.99
N ILE A 203 -7.61 11.30 19.32
CA ILE A 203 -7.81 11.61 17.89
C ILE A 203 -6.47 11.50 17.19
#